data_87c5280e3c94299eb61d4d2a7520e7b9
#
_entry.id   87c5280e3c94299eb61d4d2a7520e7b9
#
_cell.length_a   1.000
_cell.length_b   1.000
_cell.length_c   1.000
_cell.angle_alpha   90.00
_cell.angle_beta   90.00
_cell.angle_gamma   90.00
#
_symmetry.space_group_name_H-M   'P 1'
#
loop_
_entity.id
_entity.type
_entity.pdbx_description
1 polymer ?
#
loop_
_entity_poly.entity_id
_entity_poly.type
_entity_poly.pdbx_seq_one_letter_code
_entity_poly.pdbx_strand_id
1 'polypeptide(L)'
;MALADKLETLIGLFGIGQLPTGEKDPFALRRHALGVLRMLIEKELDVSLPALIDAAWEAEKDVAGVVDNRQELLTFFADRLRVMLRERGATAQEADAVLAKRLDKLADIPKRIGAVRAFMDLPEAEALTAANKRIGNILKKVEGEVSEKIDPALLQEAAEKNLFEELRAVEPAAEALYAEGRFEDMLVTIAALRSPVDAFFETVMVNAEDPALRANRLALLKRLYGVMNAVAEISRLAK
;
A
#
# COMPACT_ATOMS: atom_id res chain seq x y z
N MET A 1 -27.59 -1.00 -10.29
CA MET A 1 -27.76 -1.82 -11.50
C MET A 1 -26.46 -1.97 -12.28
N ALA A 2 -25.89 -0.93 -12.93
CA ALA A 2 -24.72 -1.08 -13.78
C ALA A 2 -23.47 -1.69 -13.12
N LEU A 3 -23.21 -1.46 -11.81
CA LEU A 3 -22.10 -2.06 -11.07
C LEU A 3 -22.36 -3.56 -10.84
N ALA A 4 -23.55 -3.92 -10.37
CA ALA A 4 -23.95 -5.31 -10.12
C ALA A 4 -23.89 -6.15 -11.41
N ASP A 5 -24.48 -5.66 -12.51
CA ASP A 5 -24.47 -6.30 -13.83
C ASP A 5 -23.04 -6.62 -14.32
N LYS A 6 -22.08 -5.68 -14.13
CA LYS A 6 -20.69 -5.92 -14.52
C LYS A 6 -19.98 -6.93 -13.61
N LEU A 7 -20.25 -6.91 -12.32
CA LEU A 7 -19.65 -7.86 -11.38
C LEU A 7 -20.21 -9.27 -11.59
N GLU A 8 -21.52 -9.42 -11.79
CA GLU A 8 -22.18 -10.67 -12.14
C GLU A 8 -21.52 -11.29 -13.40
N THR A 9 -21.43 -10.50 -14.49
CA THR A 9 -20.77 -10.94 -15.72
C THR A 9 -19.32 -11.40 -15.47
N LEU A 10 -18.55 -10.64 -14.67
CA LEU A 10 -17.16 -10.97 -14.37
C LEU A 10 -17.05 -12.25 -13.53
N ILE A 11 -17.81 -12.37 -12.46
CA ILE A 11 -17.82 -13.55 -11.59
C ILE A 11 -18.24 -14.79 -12.36
N GLY A 12 -19.37 -14.73 -13.08
CA GLY A 12 -19.88 -15.88 -13.83
C GLY A 12 -18.91 -16.37 -14.91
N LEU A 13 -18.36 -15.46 -15.73
CA LEU A 13 -17.44 -15.82 -16.80
C LEU A 13 -16.07 -16.28 -16.28
N PHE A 14 -15.52 -15.64 -15.25
CA PHE A 14 -14.32 -16.14 -14.57
C PHE A 14 -14.57 -17.50 -13.94
N GLY A 15 -15.73 -17.70 -13.30
CA GLY A 15 -16.12 -18.96 -12.67
C GLY A 15 -16.22 -20.16 -13.63
N ILE A 16 -16.56 -19.92 -14.89
CA ILE A 16 -16.56 -20.98 -15.92
C ILE A 16 -15.27 -21.01 -16.76
N GLY A 17 -14.22 -20.30 -16.34
CA GLY A 17 -12.90 -20.31 -17.00
C GLY A 17 -12.82 -19.54 -18.30
N GLN A 18 -13.79 -18.66 -18.61
CA GLN A 18 -13.79 -17.82 -19.80
C GLN A 18 -12.98 -16.54 -19.55
N LEU A 19 -11.66 -16.67 -19.56
CA LEU A 19 -10.73 -15.57 -19.27
C LEU A 19 -10.27 -14.89 -20.57
N PRO A 20 -10.03 -13.56 -20.55
CA PRO A 20 -9.41 -12.89 -21.68
C PRO A 20 -7.94 -13.31 -21.82
N THR A 21 -7.55 -13.69 -23.04
CA THR A 21 -6.18 -14.14 -23.36
C THR A 21 -5.57 -13.30 -24.46
N GLY A 22 -4.35 -12.74 -24.24
CA GLY A 22 -3.69 -11.90 -25.24
C GLY A 22 -4.60 -10.78 -25.75
N GLU A 23 -4.86 -10.74 -27.07
CA GLU A 23 -5.78 -9.76 -27.70
C GLU A 23 -7.25 -10.21 -27.68
N LYS A 24 -7.52 -11.48 -27.33
CA LYS A 24 -8.88 -12.03 -27.37
C LYS A 24 -9.63 -11.70 -26.09
N ASP A 25 -10.74 -11.01 -26.22
CA ASP A 25 -11.68 -10.67 -25.15
C ASP A 25 -13.11 -10.67 -25.72
N PRO A 26 -13.66 -11.86 -26.06
CA PRO A 26 -14.94 -11.96 -26.78
C PRO A 26 -16.12 -11.46 -25.94
N PHE A 27 -15.99 -11.48 -24.62
CA PHE A 27 -17.02 -11.02 -23.69
C PHE A 27 -16.75 -9.61 -23.15
N ALA A 28 -15.72 -8.92 -23.65
CA ALA A 28 -15.35 -7.57 -23.21
C ALA A 28 -15.09 -7.44 -21.71
N LEU A 29 -14.52 -8.47 -21.06
CA LEU A 29 -14.28 -8.50 -19.62
C LEU A 29 -13.34 -7.39 -19.14
N ARG A 30 -12.34 -7.02 -19.98
CA ARG A 30 -11.48 -5.85 -19.70
C ARG A 30 -12.28 -4.56 -19.60
N ARG A 31 -13.29 -4.39 -20.48
CA ARG A 31 -14.19 -3.23 -20.48
C ARG A 31 -15.12 -3.25 -19.26
N HIS A 32 -15.63 -4.42 -18.87
CA HIS A 32 -16.43 -4.58 -17.65
C HIS A 32 -15.62 -4.18 -16.43
N ALA A 33 -14.38 -4.71 -16.26
CA ALA A 33 -13.50 -4.37 -15.13
C ALA A 33 -13.16 -2.87 -15.10
N LEU A 34 -12.77 -2.27 -16.24
CA LEU A 34 -12.52 -0.83 -16.31
C LEU A 34 -13.77 -0.01 -15.95
N GLY A 35 -14.96 -0.48 -16.35
CA GLY A 35 -16.23 0.16 -15.99
C GLY A 35 -16.46 0.16 -14.48
N VAL A 36 -16.20 -0.97 -13.80
CA VAL A 36 -16.28 -1.07 -12.32
C VAL A 36 -15.26 -0.12 -11.68
N LEU A 37 -13.99 -0.17 -12.09
CA LEU A 37 -12.94 0.69 -11.55
C LEU A 37 -13.26 2.18 -11.69
N ARG A 38 -13.74 2.60 -12.87
CA ARG A 38 -14.16 3.99 -13.12
C ARG A 38 -15.31 4.41 -12.21
N MET A 39 -16.32 3.56 -12.07
CA MET A 39 -17.44 3.89 -11.18
C MET A 39 -16.98 4.07 -9.73
N LEU A 40 -16.12 3.19 -9.21
CA LEU A 40 -15.62 3.27 -7.84
C LEU A 40 -14.78 4.53 -7.62
N ILE A 41 -13.91 4.86 -8.57
CA ILE A 41 -12.97 5.98 -8.46
C ILE A 41 -13.65 7.32 -8.79
N GLU A 42 -14.35 7.42 -9.92
CA GLU A 42 -14.87 8.70 -10.42
C GLU A 42 -16.15 9.16 -9.71
N LYS A 43 -16.87 8.23 -9.08
CA LYS A 43 -18.02 8.53 -8.23
C LYS A 43 -17.65 8.55 -6.74
N GLU A 44 -16.37 8.41 -6.42
CA GLU A 44 -15.85 8.39 -5.04
C GLU A 44 -16.65 7.44 -4.13
N LEU A 45 -16.97 6.24 -4.64
CA LEU A 45 -17.77 5.28 -3.87
C LEU A 45 -16.96 4.70 -2.73
N ASP A 46 -17.42 4.90 -1.50
CA ASP A 46 -16.80 4.35 -0.28
C ASP A 46 -17.21 2.90 -0.07
N VAL A 47 -16.81 2.04 -1.02
CA VAL A 47 -17.06 0.60 -0.99
C VAL A 47 -15.79 -0.17 -1.33
N SER A 48 -15.63 -1.31 -0.69
CA SER A 48 -14.48 -2.20 -0.90
C SER A 48 -14.68 -3.05 -2.16
N LEU A 49 -13.74 -3.03 -3.10
CA LEU A 49 -13.79 -3.90 -4.28
C LEU A 49 -13.77 -5.38 -3.89
N PRO A 50 -12.93 -5.88 -2.95
CA PRO A 50 -13.04 -7.25 -2.47
C PRO A 50 -14.42 -7.61 -1.93
N ALA A 51 -15.02 -6.74 -1.11
CA ALA A 51 -16.36 -6.97 -0.57
C ALA A 51 -17.46 -7.04 -1.65
N LEU A 52 -17.32 -6.22 -2.70
CA LEU A 52 -18.24 -6.27 -3.86
C LEU A 52 -18.08 -7.59 -4.65
N ILE A 53 -16.85 -8.07 -4.81
CA ILE A 53 -16.56 -9.35 -5.46
C ILE A 53 -17.10 -10.50 -4.62
N ASP A 54 -16.92 -10.45 -3.29
CA ASP A 54 -17.47 -11.46 -2.38
C ASP A 54 -19.01 -11.50 -2.42
N ALA A 55 -19.65 -10.33 -2.43
CA ALA A 55 -21.12 -10.26 -2.54
C ALA A 55 -21.63 -10.80 -3.88
N ALA A 56 -20.94 -10.51 -4.98
CA ALA A 56 -21.29 -11.05 -6.30
C ALA A 56 -21.06 -12.57 -6.36
N TRP A 57 -19.98 -13.08 -5.73
CA TRP A 57 -19.72 -14.51 -5.60
C TRP A 57 -20.83 -15.23 -4.83
N GLU A 58 -21.26 -14.68 -3.70
CA GLU A 58 -22.36 -15.27 -2.91
C GLU A 58 -23.67 -15.42 -3.70
N ALA A 59 -23.90 -14.56 -4.69
CA ALA A 59 -25.07 -14.66 -5.57
C ALA A 59 -24.91 -15.77 -6.65
N GLU A 60 -23.68 -16.10 -7.05
CA GLU A 60 -23.38 -16.99 -8.17
C GLU A 60 -22.85 -18.38 -7.74
N LYS A 61 -22.45 -18.58 -6.50
CA LYS A 61 -21.74 -19.78 -6.02
C LYS A 61 -22.51 -21.08 -6.20
N ASP A 62 -23.84 -21.02 -6.25
CA ASP A 62 -24.72 -22.18 -6.41
C ASP A 62 -25.07 -22.47 -7.89
N VAL A 63 -24.57 -21.65 -8.82
CA VAL A 63 -24.78 -21.86 -10.26
C VAL A 63 -23.88 -23.00 -10.74
N ALA A 64 -24.50 -23.99 -11.41
CA ALA A 64 -23.80 -25.19 -11.86
C ALA A 64 -22.66 -24.84 -12.84
N GLY A 65 -21.45 -25.33 -12.56
CA GLY A 65 -20.26 -25.12 -13.39
C GLY A 65 -19.46 -23.86 -13.06
N VAL A 66 -19.93 -23.02 -12.15
CA VAL A 66 -19.19 -21.86 -11.64
C VAL A 66 -18.30 -22.29 -10.49
N VAL A 67 -17.00 -21.97 -10.57
CA VAL A 67 -16.00 -22.25 -9.52
C VAL A 67 -15.45 -20.94 -8.95
N ASP A 68 -14.94 -20.97 -7.73
CA ASP A 68 -14.39 -19.80 -7.05
C ASP A 68 -13.07 -19.35 -7.69
N ASN A 69 -13.11 -18.27 -8.46
CA ASN A 69 -11.97 -17.63 -9.09
C ASN A 69 -11.81 -16.16 -8.63
N ARG A 70 -12.28 -15.82 -7.43
CA ARG A 70 -12.23 -14.44 -6.90
C ARG A 70 -10.78 -13.90 -6.82
N GLN A 71 -9.82 -14.71 -6.46
CA GLN A 71 -8.42 -14.28 -6.36
C GLN A 71 -7.84 -13.92 -7.74
N GLU A 72 -8.18 -14.69 -8.78
CA GLU A 72 -7.78 -14.41 -10.16
C GLU A 72 -8.46 -13.14 -10.69
N LEU A 73 -9.73 -12.95 -10.36
CA LEU A 73 -10.46 -11.74 -10.69
C LEU A 73 -9.87 -10.49 -10.00
N LEU A 74 -9.48 -10.58 -8.72
CA LEU A 74 -8.78 -9.49 -8.02
C LEU A 74 -7.45 -9.14 -8.71
N THR A 75 -6.70 -10.14 -9.13
CA THR A 75 -5.44 -9.96 -9.88
C THR A 75 -5.73 -9.25 -11.21
N PHE A 76 -6.76 -9.68 -11.92
CA PHE A 76 -7.19 -9.05 -13.16
C PHE A 76 -7.60 -7.58 -12.97
N PHE A 77 -8.33 -7.25 -11.92
CA PHE A 77 -8.66 -5.87 -11.57
C PHE A 77 -7.40 -5.04 -11.28
N ALA A 78 -6.44 -5.58 -10.53
CA ALA A 78 -5.20 -4.90 -10.23
C ALA A 78 -4.40 -4.57 -11.50
N ASP A 79 -4.35 -5.48 -12.46
CA ASP A 79 -3.69 -5.26 -13.76
C ASP A 79 -4.40 -4.18 -14.59
N ARG A 80 -5.73 -4.20 -14.62
CA ARG A 80 -6.51 -3.17 -15.33
C ARG A 80 -6.36 -1.80 -14.67
N LEU A 81 -6.34 -1.75 -13.36
CA LEU A 81 -6.12 -0.54 -12.61
C LEU A 81 -4.73 0.06 -12.88
N ARG A 82 -3.68 -0.76 -12.93
CA ARG A 82 -2.32 -0.33 -13.29
C ARG A 82 -2.29 0.32 -14.67
N VAL A 83 -2.92 -0.31 -15.68
CA VAL A 83 -3.02 0.26 -17.04
C VAL A 83 -3.75 1.60 -17.00
N MET A 84 -4.91 1.66 -16.34
CA MET A 84 -5.71 2.88 -16.25
C MET A 84 -4.95 4.04 -15.58
N LEU A 85 -4.18 3.76 -14.53
CA LEU A 85 -3.37 4.78 -13.85
C LEU A 85 -2.27 5.32 -14.76
N ARG A 86 -1.62 4.46 -15.53
CA ARG A 86 -0.61 4.87 -16.52
C ARG A 86 -1.21 5.72 -17.64
N GLU A 87 -2.38 5.37 -18.16
CA GLU A 87 -3.12 6.16 -19.15
C GLU A 87 -3.51 7.53 -18.60
N ARG A 88 -3.69 7.65 -17.28
CA ARG A 88 -3.94 8.91 -16.57
C ARG A 88 -2.67 9.67 -16.18
N GLY A 89 -1.51 9.24 -16.67
CA GLY A 89 -0.23 9.93 -16.49
C GLY A 89 0.55 9.56 -15.23
N ALA A 90 0.17 8.50 -14.51
CA ALA A 90 1.02 7.97 -13.45
C ALA A 90 2.21 7.22 -14.04
N THR A 91 3.39 7.40 -13.46
CA THR A 91 4.55 6.58 -13.79
C THR A 91 4.34 5.13 -13.31
N ALA A 92 5.12 4.19 -13.82
CA ALA A 92 5.07 2.80 -13.36
C ALA A 92 5.39 2.70 -11.85
N GLN A 93 6.38 3.47 -11.39
CA GLN A 93 6.79 3.50 -9.98
C GLN A 93 5.69 4.06 -9.06
N GLU A 94 5.06 5.18 -9.42
CA GLU A 94 3.93 5.77 -8.68
C GLU A 94 2.77 4.77 -8.56
N ALA A 95 2.38 4.15 -9.67
CA ALA A 95 1.31 3.16 -9.69
C ALA A 95 1.66 1.93 -8.82
N ASP A 96 2.87 1.38 -8.97
CA ASP A 96 3.32 0.22 -8.21
C ASP A 96 3.46 0.52 -6.70
N ALA A 97 3.91 1.73 -6.33
CA ALA A 97 3.99 2.13 -4.93
C ALA A 97 2.60 2.21 -4.26
N VAL A 98 1.62 2.80 -4.95
CA VAL A 98 0.25 2.93 -4.44
C VAL A 98 -0.46 1.58 -4.43
N LEU A 99 -0.36 0.79 -5.52
CA LEU A 99 -1.03 -0.51 -5.66
C LEU A 99 -0.40 -1.63 -4.83
N ALA A 100 0.82 -1.44 -4.29
CA ALA A 100 1.43 -2.36 -3.33
C ALA A 100 0.65 -2.43 -2.01
N LYS A 101 -0.09 -1.37 -1.69
CA LYS A 101 -1.05 -1.38 -0.58
C LYS A 101 -2.33 -2.06 -1.04
N ARG A 102 -2.85 -2.97 -0.21
CA ARG A 102 -4.21 -3.50 -0.44
C ARG A 102 -5.20 -2.37 -0.19
N LEU A 103 -5.69 -1.78 -1.26
CA LEU A 103 -6.58 -0.64 -1.18
C LEU A 103 -8.02 -1.16 -1.14
N ASP A 104 -8.61 -1.11 0.03
CA ASP A 104 -10.05 -1.40 0.17
C ASP A 104 -10.89 -0.30 -0.49
N LYS A 105 -10.41 0.96 -0.44
CA LYS A 105 -11.07 2.13 -1.01
C LYS A 105 -10.35 2.60 -2.29
N LEU A 106 -10.88 2.24 -3.44
CA LEU A 106 -10.32 2.67 -4.73
C LEU A 106 -10.52 4.17 -5.00
N ALA A 107 -11.51 4.80 -4.36
CA ALA A 107 -11.74 6.23 -4.42
C ALA A 107 -10.53 7.07 -3.99
N ASP A 108 -9.69 6.55 -3.09
CA ASP A 108 -8.51 7.25 -2.59
C ASP A 108 -7.31 7.23 -3.54
N ILE A 109 -7.32 6.36 -4.56
CA ILE A 109 -6.16 6.15 -5.44
C ILE A 109 -5.67 7.45 -6.10
N PRO A 110 -6.51 8.30 -6.70
CA PRO A 110 -6.04 9.54 -7.31
C PRO A 110 -5.35 10.48 -6.31
N LYS A 111 -5.88 10.58 -5.09
CA LYS A 111 -5.31 11.38 -3.99
C LYS A 111 -3.95 10.82 -3.56
N ARG A 112 -3.82 9.49 -3.46
CA ARG A 112 -2.55 8.83 -3.11
C ARG A 112 -1.49 8.99 -4.20
N ILE A 113 -1.85 8.90 -5.48
CA ILE A 113 -0.94 9.18 -6.60
C ILE A 113 -0.46 10.64 -6.55
N GLY A 114 -1.38 11.60 -6.33
CA GLY A 114 -1.01 13.01 -6.15
C GLY A 114 -0.04 13.22 -4.99
N ALA A 115 -0.34 12.62 -3.84
CA ALA A 115 0.51 12.70 -2.65
C ALA A 115 1.92 12.11 -2.87
N VAL A 116 2.01 10.94 -3.53
CA VAL A 116 3.29 10.32 -3.88
C VAL A 116 4.11 11.22 -4.80
N ARG A 117 3.47 11.85 -5.78
CA ARG A 117 4.12 12.77 -6.71
C ARG A 117 4.65 14.02 -5.98
N ALA A 118 3.82 14.67 -5.17
CA ALA A 118 4.23 15.82 -4.35
C ALA A 118 5.37 15.46 -3.38
N PHE A 119 5.31 14.26 -2.76
CA PHE A 119 6.39 13.78 -1.90
C PHE A 119 7.72 13.65 -2.66
N MET A 120 7.71 13.13 -3.90
CA MET A 120 8.93 12.97 -4.68
C MET A 120 9.59 14.29 -5.09
N ASP A 121 8.86 15.40 -5.01
CA ASP A 121 9.40 16.77 -5.24
C ASP A 121 10.06 17.35 -3.98
N LEU A 122 9.94 16.68 -2.81
CA LEU A 122 10.58 17.12 -1.57
C LEU A 122 12.08 16.77 -1.56
N PRO A 123 12.93 17.64 -0.99
CA PRO A 123 14.38 17.38 -0.88
C PRO A 123 14.71 16.18 0.04
N GLU A 124 13.78 15.77 0.89
CA GLU A 124 13.89 14.60 1.79
C GLU A 124 13.58 13.27 1.10
N ALA A 125 12.87 13.28 -0.02
CA ALA A 125 12.27 12.10 -0.62
C ALA A 125 13.30 11.02 -0.99
N GLU A 126 14.42 11.40 -1.60
CA GLU A 126 15.47 10.44 -2.02
C GLU A 126 16.04 9.69 -0.81
N ALA A 127 16.40 10.41 0.25
CA ALA A 127 16.97 9.83 1.46
C ALA A 127 15.95 8.90 2.16
N LEU A 128 14.69 9.36 2.31
CA LEU A 128 13.64 8.59 2.95
C LEU A 128 13.24 7.34 2.17
N THR A 129 13.16 7.39 0.85
CA THR A 129 12.86 6.22 0.02
C THR A 129 13.98 5.18 0.11
N ALA A 130 15.24 5.62 0.10
CA ALA A 130 16.40 4.74 0.29
C ALA A 130 16.43 4.10 1.69
N ALA A 131 16.18 4.90 2.75
CA ALA A 131 16.08 4.41 4.11
C ALA A 131 14.93 3.41 4.27
N ASN A 132 13.76 3.70 3.70
CA ASN A 132 12.60 2.80 3.71
C ASN A 132 12.90 1.46 3.03
N LYS A 133 13.59 1.47 1.89
CA LYS A 133 14.06 0.26 1.21
C LYS A 133 15.04 -0.54 2.07
N ARG A 134 15.96 0.14 2.78
CA ARG A 134 16.88 -0.49 3.73
C ARG A 134 16.13 -1.14 4.89
N ILE A 135 15.17 -0.44 5.49
CA ILE A 135 14.32 -0.95 6.57
C ILE A 135 13.57 -2.20 6.11
N GLY A 136 12.90 -2.13 4.96
CA GLY A 136 12.17 -3.27 4.40
C GLY A 136 13.06 -4.49 4.18
N ASN A 137 14.31 -4.29 3.72
CA ASN A 137 15.28 -5.37 3.54
C ASN A 137 15.78 -5.96 4.88
N ILE A 138 15.89 -5.14 5.93
CA ILE A 138 16.24 -5.61 7.27
C ILE A 138 15.09 -6.47 7.81
N LEU A 139 13.87 -5.95 7.78
CA LEU A 139 12.70 -6.62 8.33
C LEU A 139 12.39 -7.95 7.63
N LYS A 140 12.61 -8.04 6.31
CA LYS A 140 12.42 -9.29 5.53
C LYS A 140 13.38 -10.41 5.88
N LYS A 141 14.55 -10.08 6.46
CA LYS A 141 15.58 -11.07 6.86
C LYS A 141 15.37 -11.62 8.26
N VAL A 142 14.42 -11.07 9.01
CA VAL A 142 14.12 -11.53 10.37
C VAL A 142 13.26 -12.78 10.29
N GLU A 143 13.69 -13.85 10.94
CA GLU A 143 12.91 -15.06 11.12
C GLU A 143 11.87 -14.83 12.22
N GLY A 144 10.62 -15.14 11.93
CA GLY A 144 9.50 -14.95 12.85
C GLY A 144 8.88 -13.55 12.81
N GLU A 145 8.02 -13.29 13.76
CA GLU A 145 7.28 -12.02 13.83
C GLU A 145 8.06 -10.97 14.62
N VAL A 146 8.25 -9.79 14.02
CA VAL A 146 8.83 -8.63 14.72
C VAL A 146 7.74 -7.98 15.59
N SER A 147 8.02 -7.78 16.87
CA SER A 147 7.14 -7.05 17.79
C SER A 147 6.94 -5.60 17.32
N GLU A 148 5.79 -5.02 17.65
CA GLU A 148 5.56 -3.58 17.50
C GLU A 148 5.75 -2.82 18.81
N LYS A 149 5.95 -3.56 19.92
CA LYS A 149 6.15 -2.96 21.24
C LYS A 149 7.61 -2.55 21.41
N ILE A 150 7.84 -1.26 21.58
CA ILE A 150 9.14 -0.67 21.87
C ILE A 150 9.24 -0.46 23.39
N ASP A 151 10.35 -0.91 23.99
CA ASP A 151 10.67 -0.62 25.39
C ASP A 151 11.65 0.58 25.44
N PRO A 152 11.21 1.75 25.94
CA PRO A 152 12.07 2.92 26.03
C PRO A 152 13.31 2.72 26.89
N ALA A 153 13.26 1.78 27.87
CA ALA A 153 14.41 1.50 28.75
C ALA A 153 15.55 0.79 28.00
N LEU A 154 15.25 0.15 26.86
CA LEU A 154 16.24 -0.52 26.00
C LEU A 154 16.83 0.40 24.93
N LEU A 155 16.40 1.66 24.83
CA LEU A 155 17.00 2.63 23.92
C LEU A 155 18.29 3.17 24.55
N GLN A 156 19.44 2.75 24.03
CA GLN A 156 20.76 3.09 24.59
C GLN A 156 21.38 4.30 23.90
N GLU A 157 21.43 4.27 22.55
CA GLU A 157 22.07 5.29 21.76
C GLU A 157 21.23 6.58 21.68
N ALA A 158 21.88 7.73 21.61
CA ALA A 158 21.20 9.01 21.48
C ALA A 158 20.31 9.08 20.22
N ALA A 159 20.77 8.51 19.10
CA ALA A 159 20.03 8.49 17.85
C ALA A 159 18.79 7.59 17.93
N GLU A 160 18.83 6.47 18.68
CA GLU A 160 17.65 5.63 18.93
C GLU A 160 16.56 6.38 19.69
N LYS A 161 16.97 7.08 20.77
CA LYS A 161 16.07 7.89 21.59
C LYS A 161 15.46 9.01 20.78
N ASN A 162 16.28 9.72 20.01
CA ASN A 162 15.82 10.81 19.17
C ASN A 162 14.82 10.32 18.10
N LEU A 163 15.15 9.25 17.37
CA LEU A 163 14.23 8.68 16.39
C LEU A 163 12.90 8.24 17.01
N PHE A 164 12.94 7.61 18.19
CA PHE A 164 11.76 7.18 18.91
C PHE A 164 10.87 8.36 19.31
N GLU A 165 11.43 9.43 19.88
CA GLU A 165 10.67 10.61 20.31
C GLU A 165 10.10 11.39 19.12
N GLU A 166 10.88 11.58 18.04
CA GLU A 166 10.40 12.23 16.82
C GLU A 166 9.29 11.42 16.14
N LEU A 167 9.43 10.10 16.05
CA LEU A 167 8.38 9.23 15.50
C LEU A 167 7.11 9.32 16.35
N ARG A 168 7.23 9.26 17.67
CA ARG A 168 6.10 9.38 18.60
C ARG A 168 5.39 10.73 18.51
N ALA A 169 6.14 11.80 18.22
CA ALA A 169 5.57 13.14 18.04
C ALA A 169 4.82 13.28 16.69
N VAL A 170 5.34 12.65 15.64
CA VAL A 170 4.78 12.73 14.28
C VAL A 170 3.54 11.84 14.10
N GLU A 171 3.51 10.66 14.71
CA GLU A 171 2.47 9.65 14.50
C GLU A 171 1.03 10.15 14.68
N PRO A 172 0.66 10.84 15.79
CA PRO A 172 -0.73 11.24 15.98
C PRO A 172 -1.21 12.21 14.88
N ALA A 173 -0.34 13.12 14.42
CA ALA A 173 -0.65 14.03 13.33
C ALA A 173 -0.77 13.28 12.00
N ALA A 174 0.13 12.33 11.74
CA ALA A 174 0.09 11.51 10.53
C ALA A 174 -1.17 10.64 10.47
N GLU A 175 -1.57 10.03 11.58
CA GLU A 175 -2.80 9.23 11.68
C GLU A 175 -4.06 10.08 11.46
N ALA A 176 -4.13 11.28 12.04
CA ALA A 176 -5.24 12.20 11.83
C ALA A 176 -5.35 12.62 10.36
N LEU A 177 -4.24 13.01 9.74
CA LEU A 177 -4.20 13.37 8.32
C LEU A 177 -4.58 12.20 7.41
N TYR A 178 -4.14 10.99 7.75
CA TYR A 178 -4.54 9.78 7.02
C TYR A 178 -6.05 9.54 7.11
N ALA A 179 -6.62 9.65 8.29
CA ALA A 179 -8.06 9.47 8.51
C ALA A 179 -8.91 10.51 7.75
N GLU A 180 -8.40 11.73 7.60
CA GLU A 180 -9.02 12.80 6.81
C GLU A 180 -8.80 12.66 5.29
N GLY A 181 -8.02 11.66 4.84
CA GLY A 181 -7.65 11.49 3.43
C GLY A 181 -6.69 12.56 2.90
N ARG A 182 -6.00 13.27 3.78
CA ARG A 182 -4.99 14.32 3.49
C ARG A 182 -3.61 13.68 3.34
N PHE A 183 -3.48 12.82 2.34
CA PHE A 183 -2.29 11.99 2.14
C PHE A 183 -1.02 12.78 1.81
N GLU A 184 -1.15 13.90 1.11
CA GLU A 184 -0.03 14.81 0.81
C GLU A 184 0.52 15.43 2.09
N ASP A 185 -0.34 16.02 2.91
CA ASP A 185 0.07 16.62 4.18
C ASP A 185 0.70 15.58 5.12
N MET A 186 0.18 14.36 5.12
CA MET A 186 0.77 13.26 5.87
C MET A 186 2.21 12.96 5.40
N LEU A 187 2.45 12.84 4.10
CA LEU A 187 3.78 12.57 3.56
C LEU A 187 4.76 13.74 3.83
N VAL A 188 4.29 14.97 3.78
CA VAL A 188 5.08 16.14 4.20
C VAL A 188 5.41 16.08 5.70
N THR A 189 4.45 15.69 6.53
CA THR A 189 4.65 15.55 7.98
C THR A 189 5.73 14.50 8.30
N ILE A 190 5.69 13.34 7.65
CA ILE A 190 6.71 12.30 7.86
C ILE A 190 8.07 12.65 7.25
N ALA A 191 8.15 13.61 6.34
CA ALA A 191 9.43 14.06 5.77
C ALA A 191 10.36 14.66 6.85
N ALA A 192 9.81 15.19 7.94
CA ALA A 192 10.58 15.66 9.10
C ALA A 192 11.42 14.55 9.76
N LEU A 193 11.07 13.27 9.55
CA LEU A 193 11.82 12.12 10.09
C LEU A 193 13.14 11.85 9.36
N ARG A 194 13.46 12.56 8.26
CA ARG A 194 14.70 12.33 7.52
C ARG A 194 15.94 12.38 8.41
N SER A 195 16.15 13.52 9.10
CA SER A 195 17.36 13.71 9.92
C SER A 195 17.51 12.68 11.05
N PRO A 196 16.48 12.37 11.85
CA PRO A 196 16.58 11.30 12.85
C PRO A 196 16.78 9.92 12.25
N VAL A 197 16.24 9.63 11.07
CA VAL A 197 16.46 8.35 10.37
C VAL A 197 17.91 8.23 9.88
N ASP A 198 18.45 9.28 9.27
CA ASP A 198 19.83 9.32 8.81
C ASP A 198 20.80 9.11 9.99
N ALA A 199 20.62 9.85 11.10
CA ALA A 199 21.43 9.72 12.31
C ALA A 199 21.35 8.32 12.92
N PHE A 200 20.17 7.72 12.92
CA PHE A 200 20.00 6.33 13.39
C PHE A 200 20.84 5.35 12.56
N PHE A 201 20.76 5.42 11.24
CA PHE A 201 21.50 4.50 10.39
C PHE A 201 23.02 4.76 10.33
N GLU A 202 23.47 5.95 10.68
CA GLU A 202 24.91 6.27 10.78
C GLU A 202 25.55 5.73 12.06
N THR A 203 24.80 5.71 13.18
CA THR A 203 25.40 5.45 14.48
C THR A 203 24.93 4.18 15.15
N VAL A 204 23.74 3.64 14.78
CA VAL A 204 23.12 2.51 15.48
C VAL A 204 23.35 1.19 14.75
N MET A 205 23.95 0.22 15.43
CA MET A 205 24.08 -1.16 14.95
C MET A 205 22.77 -1.91 15.17
N VAL A 206 21.92 -2.03 14.14
CA VAL A 206 20.61 -2.72 14.27
C VAL A 206 20.77 -4.17 14.73
N ASN A 207 21.75 -4.91 14.18
CA ASN A 207 22.04 -6.29 14.54
C ASN A 207 22.95 -6.35 15.78
N ALA A 208 22.50 -5.81 16.90
CA ALA A 208 23.21 -5.92 18.17
C ALA A 208 23.40 -7.38 18.61
N GLU A 209 24.47 -7.67 19.34
CA GLU A 209 24.69 -9.00 19.92
C GLU A 209 23.63 -9.37 20.96
N ASP A 210 23.25 -8.41 21.79
CA ASP A 210 22.14 -8.56 22.75
C ASP A 210 20.81 -8.77 22.01
N PRO A 211 20.14 -9.91 22.21
CA PRO A 211 18.88 -10.21 21.53
C PRO A 211 17.74 -9.25 21.90
N ALA A 212 17.70 -8.76 23.17
CA ALA A 212 16.65 -7.85 23.61
C ALA A 212 16.81 -6.47 22.96
N LEU A 213 18.05 -5.97 22.93
CA LEU A 213 18.37 -4.71 22.24
C LEU A 213 18.08 -4.79 20.74
N ARG A 214 18.49 -5.89 20.09
CA ARG A 214 18.21 -6.12 18.67
C ARG A 214 16.71 -6.16 18.39
N ALA A 215 15.93 -6.88 19.20
CA ALA A 215 14.48 -6.97 19.06
C ALA A 215 13.81 -5.59 19.20
N ASN A 216 14.25 -4.77 20.14
CA ASN A 216 13.74 -3.42 20.37
C ASN A 216 14.05 -2.48 19.18
N ARG A 217 15.28 -2.56 18.62
CA ARG A 217 15.67 -1.82 17.41
C ARG A 217 14.84 -2.21 16.19
N LEU A 218 14.56 -3.51 16.03
CA LEU A 218 13.68 -4.01 14.96
C LEU A 218 12.24 -3.54 15.15
N ALA A 219 11.73 -3.48 16.39
CA ALA A 219 10.42 -2.95 16.72
C ALA A 219 10.30 -1.46 16.34
N LEU A 220 11.32 -0.65 16.65
CA LEU A 220 11.37 0.76 16.25
C LEU A 220 11.36 0.90 14.71
N LEU A 221 12.15 0.12 14.01
CA LEU A 221 12.17 0.13 12.54
C LEU A 221 10.86 -0.35 11.92
N LYS A 222 10.19 -1.37 12.50
CA LYS A 222 8.89 -1.84 12.03
C LYS A 222 7.83 -0.76 12.16
N ARG A 223 7.80 -0.06 13.28
CA ARG A 223 6.87 1.06 13.53
C ARG A 223 7.12 2.20 12.54
N LEU A 224 8.37 2.63 12.38
CA LEU A 224 8.76 3.62 11.38
C LEU A 224 8.33 3.21 9.96
N TYR A 225 8.60 1.96 9.59
CA TYR A 225 8.20 1.40 8.29
C TYR A 225 6.69 1.46 8.07
N GLY A 226 5.90 1.16 9.10
CA GLY A 226 4.44 1.26 9.06
C GLY A 226 3.97 2.67 8.72
N VAL A 227 4.48 3.68 9.45
CA VAL A 227 4.13 5.10 9.24
C VAL A 227 4.55 5.58 7.86
N MET A 228 5.80 5.30 7.45
CA MET A 228 6.32 5.70 6.14
C MET A 228 5.55 5.10 4.96
N ASN A 229 4.96 3.91 5.14
CA ASN A 229 4.25 3.21 4.08
C ASN A 229 2.72 3.23 4.22
N ALA A 230 2.16 4.11 5.04
CA ALA A 230 0.70 4.17 5.21
C ALA A 230 -0.01 4.60 3.91
N VAL A 231 0.51 5.59 3.19
CA VAL A 231 -0.08 6.11 1.95
C VAL A 231 0.26 5.22 0.74
N ALA A 232 1.51 4.83 0.62
CA ALA A 232 2.05 4.03 -0.48
C ALA A 232 3.31 3.29 -0.01
N GLU A 233 3.72 2.23 -0.71
CA GLU A 233 5.00 1.55 -0.48
C GLU A 233 6.15 2.41 -1.06
N ILE A 234 6.61 3.42 -0.29
CA ILE A 234 7.56 4.43 -0.80
C ILE A 234 8.93 3.84 -1.17
N SER A 235 9.29 2.65 -0.69
CA SER A 235 10.51 1.96 -1.11
C SER A 235 10.56 1.64 -2.60
N ARG A 236 9.40 1.56 -3.27
CA ARG A 236 9.27 1.34 -4.73
C ARG A 236 9.56 2.59 -5.56
N LEU A 237 9.65 3.75 -4.91
CA LEU A 237 10.00 5.02 -5.53
C LEU A 237 11.52 5.25 -5.56
N ALA A 238 12.29 4.45 -4.79
CA ALA A 238 13.76 4.53 -4.78
C ALA A 238 14.33 4.15 -6.16
N LYS A 239 15.22 5.01 -6.67
CA LYS A 239 15.98 4.78 -7.91
C LYS A 239 16.97 3.63 -7.78
#